data_02e7cae4dffca4c5035bddddf2f108de
#
_entry.id   02e7cae4dffca4c5035bddddf2f108de
#
_cell.length_a   1.000
_cell.length_b   1.000
_cell.length_c   1.000
_cell.angle_alpha   90.00
_cell.angle_beta   90.00
_cell.angle_gamma   90.00
#
_symmetry.space_group_name_H-M   'P 1'
#
loop_
_entity.id
_entity.type
_entity.pdbx_description
1 polymer ?
#
loop_
_entity_poly.entity_id
_entity_poly.type
_entity_poly.pdbx_seq_one_letter_code
_entity_poly.pdbx_strand_id
1 'polypeptide(L)'
;MAKPRTTPERSGFQCAQCGQWHDELLTDIACGLPDAVFALGYLERYRRARFNPDFCTLDETRHFIRCVLPVPFTHRDDYFGWGVWVEVDRATHDLCVQIFDTEGAAAVPPQHGILANDLKAYRKTAGLPVRIELSDEHRPLVYLLPASRHALALEQRRGIDGQRHHALAAPYL
;
A
#
# COMPACT_ATOMS: atom_id res chain seq x y z
N MET A 1 -28.75 -37.34 29.90
CA MET A 1 -28.93 -36.75 28.55
C MET A 1 -27.79 -35.78 28.30
N ALA A 2 -26.83 -36.15 27.45
CA ALA A 2 -25.69 -35.29 27.12
C ALA A 2 -26.13 -34.31 26.02
N LYS A 3 -25.86 -33.00 26.23
CA LYS A 3 -26.05 -31.95 25.22
C LYS A 3 -25.14 -32.24 24.00
N PRO A 4 -25.63 -32.10 22.76
CA PRO A 4 -24.78 -32.20 21.59
C PRO A 4 -23.75 -31.09 21.63
N ARG A 5 -22.47 -31.47 21.48
CA ARG A 5 -21.37 -30.53 21.25
C ARG A 5 -21.60 -29.91 19.86
N THR A 6 -22.02 -28.68 19.80
CA THR A 6 -21.97 -27.86 18.57
C THR A 6 -20.51 -27.67 18.22
N THR A 7 -20.08 -28.30 17.14
CA THR A 7 -18.81 -28.02 16.50
C THR A 7 -18.83 -26.52 16.12
N PRO A 8 -17.80 -25.71 16.47
CA PRO A 8 -17.77 -24.33 16.01
C PRO A 8 -17.80 -24.32 14.49
N GLU A 9 -18.76 -23.58 13.91
CA GLU A 9 -18.77 -23.31 12.46
C GLU A 9 -17.42 -22.70 12.11
N ARG A 10 -16.68 -23.33 11.19
CA ARG A 10 -15.46 -22.77 10.65
C ARG A 10 -15.85 -21.52 9.87
N SER A 11 -15.48 -20.34 10.37
CA SER A 11 -15.48 -19.13 9.58
C SER A 11 -14.50 -19.33 8.43
N GLY A 12 -14.85 -18.93 7.20
CA GLY A 12 -13.99 -19.05 6.05
C GLY A 12 -14.66 -19.75 4.85
N PHE A 13 -13.89 -19.94 3.79
CA PHE A 13 -14.37 -20.55 2.55
C PHE A 13 -13.31 -21.45 1.91
N GLN A 14 -13.75 -22.45 1.15
CA GLN A 14 -12.85 -23.23 0.32
C GLN A 14 -12.52 -22.45 -0.96
N CYS A 15 -11.25 -22.14 -1.15
CA CYS A 15 -10.81 -21.33 -2.30
C CYS A 15 -10.97 -22.12 -3.61
N ALA A 16 -11.74 -21.59 -4.54
CA ALA A 16 -11.90 -22.17 -5.87
C ALA A 16 -10.62 -22.17 -6.71
N GLN A 17 -9.62 -21.35 -6.33
CA GLN A 17 -8.37 -21.21 -7.06
C GLN A 17 -7.30 -22.21 -6.63
N CYS A 18 -7.16 -22.46 -5.33
CA CYS A 18 -6.15 -23.38 -4.79
C CYS A 18 -6.74 -24.63 -4.12
N GLY A 19 -8.06 -24.71 -3.94
CA GLY A 19 -8.75 -25.81 -3.27
C GLY A 19 -8.56 -25.84 -1.74
N GLN A 20 -7.81 -24.92 -1.17
CA GLN A 20 -7.57 -24.86 0.27
C GLN A 20 -8.65 -24.04 0.99
N TRP A 21 -8.77 -24.25 2.29
CA TRP A 21 -9.64 -23.47 3.15
C TRP A 21 -8.93 -22.21 3.62
N HIS A 22 -9.57 -21.05 3.43
CA HIS A 22 -9.09 -19.75 3.93
C HIS A 22 -10.16 -19.16 4.84
N ASP A 23 -9.74 -18.57 5.95
CA ASP A 23 -10.65 -17.81 6.82
C ASP A 23 -11.03 -16.48 6.15
N GLU A 24 -10.04 -15.78 5.58
CA GLU A 24 -10.21 -14.58 4.75
C GLU A 24 -8.95 -14.38 3.89
N LEU A 25 -9.11 -13.83 2.69
CA LEU A 25 -7.95 -13.37 1.90
C LEU A 25 -7.54 -11.97 2.37
N LEU A 26 -6.23 -11.77 2.52
CA LEU A 26 -5.69 -10.44 2.80
C LEU A 26 -6.15 -9.43 1.76
N THR A 27 -6.60 -8.29 2.22
CA THR A 27 -7.03 -7.17 1.37
C THR A 27 -6.02 -6.03 1.33
N ASP A 28 -4.98 -6.13 2.15
CA ASP A 28 -3.89 -5.15 2.17
C ASP A 28 -2.54 -5.80 2.48
N ILE A 29 -1.49 -5.24 1.93
CA ILE A 29 -0.10 -5.62 2.19
C ILE A 29 0.74 -4.36 2.23
N ALA A 30 1.57 -4.23 3.26
CA ALA A 30 2.32 -3.02 3.50
C ALA A 30 3.84 -3.21 3.44
N CYS A 31 4.53 -2.31 2.73
CA CYS A 31 5.98 -2.19 2.79
C CYS A 31 6.40 -1.49 4.09
N GLY A 32 7.28 -2.07 4.89
CA GLY A 32 7.67 -1.51 6.20
C GLY A 32 8.43 -0.19 6.09
N LEU A 33 9.32 -0.07 5.10
CA LEU A 33 10.17 1.10 4.84
C LEU A 33 10.32 1.34 3.34
N PRO A 34 10.74 2.55 2.91
CA PRO A 34 11.25 2.75 1.55
C PRO A 34 12.39 1.78 1.25
N ASP A 35 12.48 1.24 0.03
CA ASP A 35 13.50 0.23 -0.33
C ASP A 35 14.92 0.74 -0.09
N ALA A 36 15.19 2.01 -0.38
CA ALA A 36 16.49 2.62 -0.14
C ALA A 36 16.91 2.64 1.34
N VAL A 37 15.94 2.71 2.26
CA VAL A 37 16.16 2.67 3.71
C VAL A 37 16.19 1.22 4.20
N PHE A 38 15.34 0.37 3.65
CA PHE A 38 15.29 -1.05 4.00
C PHE A 38 16.60 -1.78 3.66
N ALA A 39 17.22 -1.41 2.54
CA ALA A 39 18.50 -1.98 2.09
C ALA A 39 19.70 -1.63 2.98
N LEU A 40 19.59 -0.61 3.84
CA LEU A 40 20.65 -0.23 4.76
C LEU A 40 20.80 -1.24 5.91
N GLY A 41 22.02 -1.52 6.31
CA GLY A 41 22.29 -2.24 7.54
C GLY A 41 21.85 -1.44 8.79
N TYR A 42 21.74 -2.12 9.93
CA TYR A 42 21.20 -1.53 11.16
C TYR A 42 21.86 -0.20 11.54
N LEU A 43 23.22 -0.17 11.60
CA LEU A 43 23.97 1.03 12.00
C LEU A 43 23.83 2.17 10.98
N GLU A 44 23.86 1.85 9.69
CA GLU A 44 23.68 2.83 8.63
C GLU A 44 22.26 3.44 8.68
N ARG A 45 21.25 2.61 8.86
CA ARG A 45 19.86 3.06 9.02
C ARG A 45 19.71 3.98 10.23
N TYR A 46 20.31 3.61 11.37
CA TYR A 46 20.28 4.42 12.59
C TYR A 46 20.93 5.79 12.40
N ARG A 47 22.03 5.85 11.65
CA ARG A 47 22.77 7.11 11.42
C ARG A 47 22.11 8.00 10.39
N ARG A 48 21.56 7.41 9.31
CA ARG A 48 21.18 8.12 8.09
C ARG A 48 19.69 8.31 7.92
N ALA A 49 18.85 7.47 8.54
CA ALA A 49 17.41 7.53 8.40
C ALA A 49 16.72 8.03 9.67
N ARG A 50 15.65 8.77 9.50
CA ARG A 50 14.69 9.11 10.56
C ARG A 50 13.32 8.74 10.05
N PHE A 51 12.55 7.96 10.81
CA PHE A 51 11.24 7.51 10.38
C PHE A 51 10.31 7.22 11.53
N ASN A 52 9.04 7.37 11.25
CA ASN A 52 7.92 6.91 12.03
C ASN A 52 6.96 6.12 11.10
N PRO A 53 5.76 5.71 11.55
CA PRO A 53 4.82 4.97 10.69
C PRO A 53 4.38 5.68 9.41
N ASP A 54 4.49 7.02 9.34
CA ASP A 54 3.91 7.83 8.27
C ASP A 54 4.92 8.66 7.47
N PHE A 55 6.07 8.96 8.05
CA PHE A 55 7.10 9.81 7.45
C PHE A 55 8.49 9.19 7.55
N CYS A 56 9.32 9.43 6.56
CA CYS A 56 10.70 9.00 6.55
C CYS A 56 11.59 10.01 5.83
N THR A 57 12.80 10.21 6.36
CA THR A 57 13.87 10.96 5.69
C THR A 57 15.14 10.13 5.64
N LEU A 58 15.88 10.24 4.55
CA LEU A 58 17.19 9.60 4.36
C LEU A 58 18.21 10.68 4.00
N ASP A 59 19.33 10.68 4.73
CA ASP A 59 20.44 11.64 4.56
C ASP A 59 19.98 13.12 4.58
N GLU A 60 18.86 13.42 5.26
CA GLU A 60 18.23 14.76 5.34
C GLU A 60 17.85 15.38 3.98
N THR A 61 18.03 14.66 2.89
CA THR A 61 17.83 15.15 1.52
C THR A 61 16.74 14.40 0.76
N ARG A 62 16.46 13.15 1.11
CA ARG A 62 15.40 12.36 0.51
C ARG A 62 14.25 12.22 1.50
N HIS A 63 13.05 12.49 1.03
CA HIS A 63 11.87 12.57 1.86
C HIS A 63 10.80 11.62 1.35
N PHE A 64 10.16 10.87 2.25
CA PHE A 64 9.16 9.85 1.92
C PHE A 64 7.94 10.01 2.80
N ILE A 65 6.79 9.77 2.23
CA ILE A 65 5.51 9.70 2.94
C ILE A 65 4.86 8.34 2.75
N ARG A 66 4.16 7.87 3.79
CA ARG A 66 3.40 6.63 3.74
C ARG A 66 2.07 6.86 3.06
N CYS A 67 1.76 6.03 2.08
CA CYS A 67 0.55 6.13 1.28
C CYS A 67 -0.13 4.76 1.12
N VAL A 68 -1.37 4.78 0.64
CA VAL A 68 -2.07 3.59 0.17
C VAL A 68 -2.27 3.69 -1.34
N LEU A 69 -1.87 2.64 -2.06
CA LEU A 69 -2.12 2.49 -3.48
C LEU A 69 -3.29 1.51 -3.64
N PRO A 70 -4.51 2.01 -3.95
CA PRO A 70 -5.67 1.17 -4.10
C PRO A 70 -5.70 0.52 -5.48
N VAL A 71 -6.01 -0.77 -5.54
CA VAL A 71 -6.31 -1.52 -6.76
C VAL A 71 -7.74 -2.06 -6.61
N PRO A 72 -8.73 -1.50 -7.31
CA PRO A 72 -10.13 -1.85 -7.12
C PRO A 72 -10.40 -3.33 -7.40
N PHE A 73 -11.32 -3.93 -6.66
CA PHE A 73 -11.88 -5.22 -7.01
C PHE A 73 -12.99 -5.08 -8.05
N THR A 74 -13.09 -6.04 -8.98
CA THR A 74 -14.22 -6.12 -9.92
C THR A 74 -15.36 -6.97 -9.41
N HIS A 75 -15.15 -7.75 -8.36
CA HIS A 75 -16.10 -8.73 -7.81
C HIS A 75 -16.77 -8.27 -6.51
N ARG A 76 -16.36 -7.14 -5.96
CA ARG A 76 -16.97 -6.52 -4.78
C ARG A 76 -16.64 -5.02 -4.73
N ASP A 77 -17.42 -4.26 -3.98
CA ASP A 77 -17.21 -2.82 -3.78
C ASP A 77 -16.17 -2.57 -2.69
N ASP A 78 -14.88 -2.76 -3.05
CA ASP A 78 -13.72 -2.59 -2.19
C ASP A 78 -12.45 -2.61 -3.06
N TYR A 79 -11.25 -2.52 -2.46
CA TYR A 79 -9.99 -2.56 -3.16
C TYR A 79 -8.92 -3.38 -2.42
N PHE A 80 -7.91 -3.82 -3.14
CA PHE A 80 -6.67 -4.31 -2.57
C PHE A 80 -5.72 -3.13 -2.30
N GLY A 81 -5.33 -2.93 -1.06
CA GLY A 81 -4.50 -1.82 -0.62
C GLY A 81 -3.01 -2.19 -0.56
N TRP A 82 -2.19 -1.58 -1.40
CA TRP A 82 -0.74 -1.61 -1.19
C TRP A 82 -0.34 -0.45 -0.29
N GLY A 83 0.13 -0.75 0.94
CA GLY A 83 0.78 0.24 1.79
C GLY A 83 2.20 0.50 1.30
N VAL A 84 2.40 1.63 0.61
CA VAL A 84 3.65 1.99 -0.06
C VAL A 84 4.27 3.25 0.52
N TRP A 85 5.55 3.45 0.22
CA TRP A 85 6.24 4.71 0.43
C TRP A 85 6.40 5.45 -0.89
N VAL A 86 6.22 6.75 -0.84
CA VAL A 86 6.38 7.64 -1.99
C VAL A 86 7.46 8.66 -1.67
N GLU A 87 8.48 8.74 -2.51
CA GLU A 87 9.49 9.78 -2.42
C GLU A 87 8.92 11.06 -3.00
N VAL A 88 9.01 12.15 -2.25
CA VAL A 88 8.50 13.47 -2.58
C VAL A 88 9.58 14.52 -2.38
N ASP A 89 9.37 15.70 -2.91
CA ASP A 89 10.23 16.82 -2.58
C ASP A 89 10.03 17.29 -1.12
N ARG A 90 10.96 18.11 -0.63
CA ARG A 90 10.92 18.61 0.73
C ARG A 90 9.66 19.41 1.01
N ALA A 91 9.23 20.25 0.06
CA ALA A 91 8.06 21.10 0.24
C ALA A 91 6.78 20.26 0.42
N THR A 92 6.60 19.23 -0.38
CA THR A 92 5.48 18.29 -0.26
C THR A 92 5.55 17.52 1.06
N HIS A 93 6.74 17.05 1.46
CA HIS A 93 6.92 16.37 2.74
C HIS A 93 6.54 17.29 3.92
N ASP A 94 7.07 18.51 3.96
CA ASP A 94 6.82 19.47 5.04
C ASP A 94 5.33 19.85 5.09
N LEU A 95 4.68 20.02 3.93
CA LEU A 95 3.24 20.22 3.84
C LEU A 95 2.47 19.05 4.46
N CYS A 96 2.80 17.81 4.10
CA CYS A 96 2.14 16.62 4.64
C CYS A 96 2.32 16.49 6.16
N VAL A 97 3.50 16.81 6.69
CA VAL A 97 3.76 16.83 8.14
C VAL A 97 2.91 17.91 8.82
N GLN A 98 2.83 19.11 8.22
CA GLN A 98 2.09 20.23 8.80
C GLN A 98 0.59 19.97 8.87
N ILE A 99 0.02 19.31 7.87
CA ILE A 99 -1.43 19.02 7.83
C ILE A 99 -1.80 17.66 8.43
N PHE A 100 -0.82 16.89 8.91
CA PHE A 100 -1.07 15.59 9.54
C PHE A 100 -1.98 15.77 10.77
N ASP A 101 -3.01 14.94 10.86
CA ASP A 101 -4.05 15.02 11.91
C ASP A 101 -4.80 16.37 11.98
N THR A 102 -4.82 17.14 10.89
CA THR A 102 -5.61 18.37 10.78
C THR A 102 -6.76 18.20 9.80
N GLU A 103 -7.81 19.01 9.94
CA GLU A 103 -8.88 19.09 8.95
C GLU A 103 -8.45 19.93 7.74
N GLY A 104 -8.93 19.58 6.54
CA GLY A 104 -8.70 20.33 5.32
C GLY A 104 -7.62 19.76 4.38
N ALA A 105 -7.03 18.62 4.72
CA ALA A 105 -6.07 17.93 3.85
C ALA A 105 -6.70 17.58 2.49
N ALA A 106 -7.97 17.17 2.46
CA ALA A 106 -8.70 16.84 1.24
C ALA A 106 -8.88 18.03 0.28
N ALA A 107 -8.79 19.28 0.77
CA ALA A 107 -8.88 20.50 -0.05
C ALA A 107 -7.54 20.87 -0.71
N VAL A 108 -6.44 20.26 -0.30
CA VAL A 108 -5.11 20.51 -0.89
C VAL A 108 -5.06 19.88 -2.29
N PRO A 109 -4.58 20.61 -3.32
CA PRO A 109 -4.42 20.04 -4.65
C PRO A 109 -3.56 18.76 -4.65
N PRO A 110 -3.79 17.82 -5.57
CA PRO A 110 -2.98 16.62 -5.69
C PRO A 110 -1.48 16.95 -5.79
N GLN A 111 -0.68 16.20 -5.05
CA GLN A 111 0.76 16.28 -5.05
C GLN A 111 1.36 15.22 -5.98
N HIS A 112 2.67 15.26 -6.21
CA HIS A 112 3.36 14.30 -7.06
C HIS A 112 4.59 13.73 -6.37
N GLY A 113 4.95 12.52 -6.75
CA GLY A 113 6.14 11.84 -6.25
C GLY A 113 6.48 10.63 -7.10
N ILE A 114 7.34 9.78 -6.59
CA ILE A 114 7.71 8.52 -7.20
C ILE A 114 7.58 7.38 -6.18
N LEU A 115 7.13 6.20 -6.62
CA LEU A 115 7.08 5.03 -5.76
C LEU A 115 8.48 4.68 -5.27
N ALA A 116 8.61 4.43 -3.97
CA ALA A 116 9.87 4.09 -3.31
C ALA A 116 9.96 2.60 -2.90
N ASN A 117 9.06 1.78 -3.41
CA ASN A 117 9.03 0.34 -3.18
C ASN A 117 8.88 -0.46 -4.47
N ASP A 118 9.63 -1.56 -4.56
CA ASP A 118 9.40 -2.62 -5.53
C ASP A 118 8.41 -3.65 -4.97
N LEU A 119 7.20 -3.66 -5.52
CA LEU A 119 6.16 -4.61 -5.14
C LEU A 119 6.41 -5.95 -5.84
N LYS A 120 6.64 -7.01 -5.07
CA LYS A 120 7.03 -8.34 -5.59
C LYS A 120 6.05 -8.93 -6.62
N ALA A 121 4.78 -8.51 -6.60
CA ALA A 121 3.75 -8.96 -7.52
C ALA A 121 3.87 -8.33 -8.93
N TYR A 122 4.74 -7.33 -9.08
CA TYR A 122 4.94 -6.57 -10.33
C TYR A 122 6.42 -6.43 -10.63
N ARG A 123 6.71 -6.07 -11.88
CA ARG A 123 8.09 -5.84 -12.31
C ARG A 123 8.44 -4.36 -12.21
N LYS A 124 9.46 -4.02 -11.40
CA LYS A 124 10.02 -2.65 -11.29
C LYS A 124 8.97 -1.57 -11.02
N THR A 125 8.40 -1.54 -9.83
CA THR A 125 7.48 -0.48 -9.42
C THR A 125 8.18 0.71 -8.78
N ALA A 126 9.34 0.52 -8.14
CA ALA A 126 10.14 1.63 -7.63
C ALA A 126 10.56 2.58 -8.77
N GLY A 127 10.41 3.89 -8.54
CA GLY A 127 10.69 4.92 -9.53
C GLY A 127 9.50 5.29 -10.43
N LEU A 128 8.37 4.59 -10.35
CA LEU A 128 7.18 4.96 -11.12
C LEU A 128 6.58 6.28 -10.61
N PRO A 129 6.33 7.26 -11.51
CA PRO A 129 5.69 8.50 -11.14
C PRO A 129 4.24 8.28 -10.68
N VAL A 130 3.85 8.99 -9.61
CA VAL A 130 2.53 8.91 -9.02
C VAL A 130 1.96 10.28 -8.72
N ARG A 131 0.63 10.36 -8.70
CA ARG A 131 -0.17 11.44 -8.16
C ARG A 131 -0.66 11.05 -6.78
N ILE A 132 -0.59 11.97 -5.83
CA ILE A 132 -0.93 11.78 -4.42
C ILE A 132 -2.16 12.62 -4.11
N GLU A 133 -3.21 12.00 -3.59
CA GLU A 133 -4.42 12.66 -3.09
C GLU A 133 -4.42 12.59 -1.57
N LEU A 134 -4.39 13.76 -0.93
CA LEU A 134 -4.44 13.88 0.53
C LEU A 134 -5.87 13.68 1.03
N SER A 135 -6.02 13.20 2.25
CA SER A 135 -7.31 12.89 2.87
C SER A 135 -7.32 13.30 4.34
N ASP A 136 -8.50 13.67 4.84
CA ASP A 136 -8.73 13.94 6.25
C ASP A 136 -9.05 12.67 7.06
N GLU A 137 -9.40 11.57 6.39
CA GLU A 137 -9.91 10.36 7.05
C GLU A 137 -8.90 9.19 7.07
N HIS A 138 -7.95 9.20 6.14
CA HIS A 138 -7.01 8.09 5.96
C HIS A 138 -5.67 8.58 5.40
N ARG A 139 -4.68 7.67 5.36
CA ARG A 139 -3.41 7.94 4.67
C ARG A 139 -3.65 8.40 3.23
N PRO A 140 -2.75 9.24 2.68
CA PRO A 140 -2.86 9.67 1.30
C PRO A 140 -3.02 8.50 0.34
N LEU A 141 -3.90 8.65 -0.65
CA LEU A 141 -4.06 7.69 -1.73
C LEU A 141 -3.13 8.05 -2.89
N VAL A 142 -2.55 7.05 -3.53
CA VAL A 142 -1.68 7.26 -4.68
C VAL A 142 -2.16 6.51 -5.90
N TYR A 143 -1.98 7.18 -7.03
CA TYR A 143 -2.39 6.69 -8.34
C TYR A 143 -1.26 6.83 -9.34
N LEU A 144 -1.01 5.78 -10.12
CA LEU A 144 -0.10 5.86 -11.26
C LEU A 144 -0.64 6.86 -12.28
N LEU A 145 0.26 7.53 -13.00
CA LEU A 145 -0.16 8.51 -14.00
C LEU A 145 -1.01 7.86 -15.10
N PRO A 146 -2.03 8.56 -15.64
CA PRO A 146 -2.95 8.01 -16.64
C PRO A 146 -2.27 7.43 -17.89
N ALA A 147 -1.14 8.01 -18.30
CA ALA A 147 -0.36 7.55 -19.45
C ALA A 147 0.50 6.32 -19.16
N SER A 148 0.64 5.89 -17.90
CA SER A 148 1.43 4.72 -17.55
C SER A 148 0.85 3.44 -18.15
N ARG A 149 1.71 2.66 -18.83
CA ARG A 149 1.40 1.32 -19.37
C ARG A 149 1.89 0.18 -18.47
N HIS A 150 2.40 0.51 -17.30
CA HIS A 150 2.85 -0.48 -16.33
C HIS A 150 1.68 -1.37 -15.89
N ALA A 151 1.93 -2.67 -15.64
CA ALA A 151 0.89 -3.64 -15.25
C ALA A 151 0.09 -3.17 -14.02
N LEU A 152 0.77 -2.64 -12.99
CA LEU A 152 0.13 -2.07 -11.80
C LEU A 152 -0.83 -0.92 -12.15
N ALA A 153 -0.44 -0.03 -13.08
CA ALA A 153 -1.29 1.08 -13.51
C ALA A 153 -2.53 0.59 -14.28
N LEU A 154 -2.38 -0.48 -15.06
CA LEU A 154 -3.52 -1.10 -15.75
C LEU A 154 -4.49 -1.74 -14.76
N GLU A 155 -3.98 -2.48 -13.78
CA GLU A 155 -4.80 -3.08 -12.73
C GLU A 155 -5.48 -2.01 -11.87
N GLN A 156 -4.79 -0.93 -11.52
CA GLN A 156 -5.37 0.18 -10.77
C GLN A 156 -6.55 0.85 -11.50
N ARG A 157 -6.51 0.93 -12.84
CA ARG A 157 -7.60 1.52 -13.64
C ARG A 157 -8.74 0.55 -13.95
N ARG A 158 -8.43 -0.74 -14.15
CA ARG A 158 -9.39 -1.75 -14.61
C ARG A 158 -9.99 -2.56 -13.47
N GLY A 159 -9.32 -2.57 -12.32
CA GLY A 159 -9.61 -3.46 -11.23
C GLY A 159 -9.03 -4.87 -11.43
N ILE A 160 -9.13 -5.68 -10.38
CA ILE A 160 -8.69 -7.07 -10.34
C ILE A 160 -9.84 -7.98 -9.95
N ASP A 161 -9.88 -9.18 -10.52
CA ASP A 161 -10.84 -10.22 -10.17
C ASP A 161 -10.41 -11.05 -8.95
N GLY A 162 -11.26 -11.98 -8.53
CA GLY A 162 -10.97 -12.85 -7.39
C GLY A 162 -9.75 -13.75 -7.60
N GLN A 163 -9.46 -14.16 -8.83
CA GLN A 163 -8.27 -14.96 -9.14
C GLN A 163 -6.99 -14.13 -8.95
N ARG A 164 -6.97 -12.91 -9.44
CA ARG A 164 -5.84 -12.02 -9.26
C ARG A 164 -5.67 -11.61 -7.80
N HIS A 165 -6.76 -11.33 -7.09
CA HIS A 165 -6.75 -11.07 -5.65
C HIS A 165 -6.08 -12.23 -4.90
N HIS A 166 -6.51 -13.47 -5.15
CA HIS A 166 -5.88 -14.64 -4.56
C HIS A 166 -4.37 -14.71 -4.86
N ALA A 167 -3.98 -14.48 -6.13
CA ALA A 167 -2.56 -14.50 -6.52
C ALA A 167 -1.71 -13.42 -5.80
N LEU A 168 -2.30 -12.27 -5.47
CA LEU A 168 -1.64 -11.22 -4.69
C LEU A 168 -1.49 -11.60 -3.22
N ALA A 169 -2.51 -12.23 -2.63
CA ALA A 169 -2.54 -12.60 -1.21
C ALA A 169 -1.74 -13.89 -0.91
N ALA A 170 -1.73 -14.85 -1.82
CA ALA A 170 -1.17 -16.19 -1.62
C ALA A 170 0.27 -16.26 -1.07
N PRO A 171 1.22 -15.38 -1.45
CA PRO A 171 2.56 -15.39 -0.88
C PRO A 171 2.64 -15.05 0.61
N TYR A 172 1.55 -14.59 1.21
CA TYR A 172 1.48 -14.09 2.59
C TYR A 172 0.49 -14.88 3.47
N LEU A 173 -0.09 -15.94 2.92
CA LEU A 173 -1.02 -16.85 3.63
C LEU A 173 -0.30 -17.91 4.48
#